data_46bcae360a2b9b0a5543fa371bdeda2f
#
_entry.id   46bcae360a2b9b0a5543fa371bdeda2f
#
_cell.length_a   1.000
_cell.length_b   1.000
_cell.length_c   1.000
_cell.angle_alpha   90.00
_cell.angle_beta   90.00
_cell.angle_gamma   90.00
#
_symmetry.space_group_name_H-M   'P 1'
#
loop_
_entity.id
_entity.type
_entity.pdbx_description
1 polymer ?
#
loop_
_entity_poly.entity_id
_entity_poly.type
_entity_poly.pdbx_seq_one_letter_code
_entity_poly.pdbx_strand_id
1 'polypeptide(L)'
;DQQRKQGSVLGFVNYISDNNGFTLADLFMYNERHNEDNGENNCDGNAWNFSNNYGVEGPTAKRYINRLRKRQWRNAILMIMMAQGVPLLWSGDEFGNSQAGNNNAYCQDNPIGWINWKSERSHRDQKLFFENVARFRREHPILANPMPFQFCDYKALGCPDLSFHGENAWMIRPQGGGLALGMLYCGAYSVDAAYQEDVYVAYNFSASETVLALPGVGKTRQWYLQIDSSDDKTPYLAEPKVCAEGNITLPPHTIRVLAGRKVPQHKKRKERGSKAGI
;
A
#
# COMPACT_ATOMS: atom_id res chain seq x y z
N ASP A 1 -23.39 5.97 2.92
CA ASP A 1 -24.55 5.84 2.01
C ASP A 1 -25.05 7.16 1.42
N GLN A 2 -25.11 8.24 2.20
CA GLN A 2 -25.57 9.55 1.70
C GLN A 2 -24.57 10.15 0.68
N GLN A 3 -23.28 9.97 0.88
CA GLN A 3 -22.24 10.44 -0.03
C GLN A 3 -22.13 9.61 -1.31
N ARG A 4 -22.38 8.29 -1.23
CA ARG A 4 -22.57 7.46 -2.43
C ARG A 4 -23.73 7.96 -3.30
N LYS A 5 -24.82 8.41 -2.67
CA LYS A 5 -25.94 9.01 -3.38
C LYS A 5 -25.59 10.34 -4.03
N GLN A 6 -24.61 11.08 -3.51
CA GLN A 6 -24.09 12.33 -4.07
C GLN A 6 -22.97 12.12 -5.10
N GLY A 7 -22.54 10.87 -5.34
CA GLY A 7 -21.56 10.55 -6.37
C GLY A 7 -20.12 10.93 -6.02
N SER A 8 -19.79 11.19 -4.77
CA SER A 8 -18.42 11.49 -4.32
C SER A 8 -17.90 10.45 -3.35
N VAL A 9 -16.59 10.13 -3.44
CA VAL A 9 -15.87 9.26 -2.50
C VAL A 9 -15.01 10.04 -1.51
N LEU A 10 -14.97 11.37 -1.60
CA LEU A 10 -14.16 12.22 -0.72
C LEU A 10 -14.59 12.16 0.75
N GLY A 11 -15.79 11.68 1.04
CA GLY A 11 -16.27 11.48 2.40
C GLY A 11 -15.92 10.13 3.02
N PHE A 12 -15.26 9.22 2.28
CA PHE A 12 -14.75 7.98 2.84
C PHE A 12 -13.35 8.18 3.36
N VAL A 13 -13.17 7.99 4.66
CA VAL A 13 -11.87 8.04 5.33
C VAL A 13 -11.42 6.61 5.57
N ASN A 14 -10.26 6.25 5.03
CA ASN A 14 -9.64 4.94 5.18
C ASN A 14 -8.55 5.01 6.24
N TYR A 15 -8.67 4.19 7.27
CA TYR A 15 -7.69 4.08 8.34
C TYR A 15 -7.60 2.63 8.84
N ILE A 16 -6.53 2.31 9.54
CA ILE A 16 -6.33 1.03 10.23
C ILE A 16 -6.18 1.27 11.72
N SER A 17 -5.56 2.38 12.10
CA SER A 17 -5.35 2.84 13.46
C SER A 17 -5.89 4.26 13.62
N ASP A 18 -6.42 4.56 14.80
CA ASP A 18 -6.86 5.89 15.20
C ASP A 18 -6.58 6.10 16.70
N ASN A 19 -7.25 7.07 17.33
CA ASN A 19 -7.10 7.35 18.74
C ASN A 19 -7.83 6.37 19.68
N ASN A 20 -8.59 5.41 19.14
CA ASN A 20 -9.36 4.42 19.91
C ASN A 20 -8.87 3.01 19.61
N GLY A 21 -7.66 2.67 20.03
CA GLY A 21 -7.11 1.37 19.76
C GLY A 21 -5.59 1.38 19.80
N PHE A 22 -4.99 0.34 19.29
CA PHE A 22 -3.55 0.27 19.13
C PHE A 22 -3.05 1.23 18.05
N THR A 23 -1.84 1.78 18.25
CA THR A 23 -1.08 2.40 17.16
C THR A 23 -0.83 1.37 16.06
N LEU A 24 -0.51 1.83 14.85
CA LEU A 24 -0.20 0.91 13.75
C LEU A 24 0.96 -0.04 14.07
N ALA A 25 1.95 0.39 14.84
CA ALA A 25 3.04 -0.47 15.28
C ALA A 25 2.57 -1.50 16.30
N ASP A 26 1.74 -1.11 17.25
CA ASP A 26 1.25 -1.98 18.31
C ASP A 26 0.29 -3.05 17.79
N LEU A 27 -0.47 -2.80 16.72
CA LEU A 27 -1.28 -3.80 16.02
C LEU A 27 -0.47 -5.02 15.57
N PHE A 28 0.83 -4.85 15.33
CA PHE A 28 1.73 -5.94 14.92
C PHE A 28 2.66 -6.42 16.04
N MET A 29 2.49 -5.90 17.28
CA MET A 29 3.31 -6.24 18.41
C MET A 29 2.57 -6.85 19.59
N TYR A 30 1.27 -6.52 19.74
CA TYR A 30 0.48 -6.92 20.90
C TYR A 30 -0.81 -7.62 20.46
N ASN A 31 -1.16 -8.69 21.17
CA ASN A 31 -2.48 -9.30 21.08
C ASN A 31 -3.38 -8.81 22.20
N GLU A 32 -2.81 -8.61 23.38
CA GLU A 32 -3.53 -8.17 24.57
C GLU A 32 -3.34 -6.68 24.79
N ARG A 33 -4.34 -6.01 25.35
CA ARG A 33 -4.20 -4.62 25.78
C ARG A 33 -3.37 -4.55 27.07
N HIS A 34 -2.58 -3.51 27.20
CA HIS A 34 -1.75 -3.19 28.36
C HIS A 34 -2.12 -1.81 28.90
N ASN A 35 -3.33 -1.73 29.49
CA ASN A 35 -3.92 -0.49 30.00
C ASN A 35 -3.80 -0.37 31.54
N GLU A 36 -2.91 -1.17 32.19
CA GLU A 36 -2.78 -1.22 33.64
C GLU A 36 -2.52 0.16 34.23
N ASP A 37 -1.70 0.98 33.55
CA ASP A 37 -1.35 2.33 33.98
C ASP A 37 -2.52 3.35 33.88
N ASN A 38 -3.65 2.98 33.27
CA ASN A 38 -4.84 3.81 33.21
C ASN A 38 -5.64 3.81 34.52
N GLY A 39 -5.33 2.90 35.47
CA GLY A 39 -6.02 2.81 36.76
C GLY A 39 -7.39 2.11 36.74
N GLU A 40 -7.77 1.51 35.61
CA GLU A 40 -9.04 0.82 35.37
C GLU A 40 -8.90 -0.72 35.43
N ASN A 41 -7.85 -1.23 36.10
CA ASN A 41 -7.53 -2.66 36.18
C ASN A 41 -7.47 -3.37 34.82
N ASN A 42 -6.95 -2.70 33.79
CA ASN A 42 -6.88 -3.18 32.41
C ASN A 42 -8.25 -3.60 31.83
N CYS A 43 -9.34 -2.97 32.31
CA CYS A 43 -10.70 -3.26 31.86
C CYS A 43 -11.25 -2.27 30.82
N ASP A 44 -10.59 -1.13 30.66
CA ASP A 44 -10.92 -0.06 29.73
C ASP A 44 -10.39 -0.33 28.30
N GLY A 45 -10.81 0.50 27.36
CA GLY A 45 -10.44 0.38 25.95
C GLY A 45 -11.10 -0.78 25.20
N ASN A 46 -10.66 -1.02 23.98
CA ASN A 46 -11.21 -2.07 23.13
C ASN A 46 -10.80 -3.47 23.62
N ALA A 47 -11.78 -4.38 23.73
CA ALA A 47 -11.51 -5.79 24.03
C ALA A 47 -11.00 -6.57 22.80
N TRP A 48 -11.28 -6.08 21.58
CA TRP A 48 -10.91 -6.70 20.31
C TRP A 48 -10.05 -5.76 19.49
N ASN A 49 -8.76 -6.08 19.34
CA ASN A 49 -7.81 -5.20 18.69
C ASN A 49 -7.54 -5.55 17.22
N PHE A 50 -8.00 -6.72 16.73
CA PHE A 50 -7.69 -7.22 15.37
C PHE A 50 -6.18 -7.23 15.08
N SER A 51 -5.38 -7.51 16.10
CA SER A 51 -3.93 -7.46 16.09
C SER A 51 -3.28 -8.84 16.01
N ASN A 52 -1.98 -8.88 15.78
CA ASN A 52 -1.19 -10.11 15.81
C ASN A 52 0.24 -9.83 16.26
N ASN A 53 0.65 -10.42 17.39
CA ASN A 53 2.00 -10.29 17.95
C ASN A 53 3.06 -11.18 17.29
N TYR A 54 2.64 -12.06 16.37
CA TYR A 54 3.53 -13.05 15.69
C TYR A 54 4.30 -13.96 16.65
N GLY A 55 3.67 -14.33 17.78
CA GLY A 55 4.20 -15.27 18.77
C GLY A 55 5.12 -14.66 19.82
N VAL A 56 5.18 -13.33 19.92
CA VAL A 56 5.85 -12.62 21.03
C VAL A 56 5.08 -11.35 21.36
N GLU A 57 4.59 -11.24 22.57
CA GLU A 57 3.94 -10.05 23.08
C GLU A 57 4.96 -8.92 23.29
N GLY A 58 4.71 -7.76 22.68
CA GLY A 58 5.58 -6.60 22.79
C GLY A 58 6.89 -6.68 21.99
N PRO A 59 7.89 -5.85 22.35
CA PRO A 59 9.18 -5.78 21.68
C PRO A 59 9.97 -7.09 21.76
N THR A 60 10.76 -7.40 20.71
CA THR A 60 11.56 -8.62 20.66
C THR A 60 12.88 -8.40 19.92
N ALA A 61 13.91 -9.17 20.30
CA ALA A 61 15.17 -9.25 19.58
C ALA A 61 15.17 -10.27 18.41
N LYS A 62 14.06 -11.04 18.23
CA LYS A 62 13.95 -12.05 17.18
C LYS A 62 13.82 -11.39 15.81
N ARG A 63 14.89 -11.40 15.01
CA ARG A 63 14.98 -10.70 13.73
C ARG A 63 13.89 -11.11 12.74
N TYR A 64 13.51 -12.39 12.67
CA TYR A 64 12.48 -12.86 11.74
C TYR A 64 11.09 -12.30 12.07
N ILE A 65 10.75 -12.16 13.38
CA ILE A 65 9.50 -11.53 13.81
C ILE A 65 9.50 -10.05 13.45
N ASN A 66 10.58 -9.33 13.74
CA ASN A 66 10.67 -7.90 13.42
C ASN A 66 10.60 -7.63 11.91
N ARG A 67 11.16 -8.51 11.07
CA ARG A 67 11.00 -8.43 9.62
C ARG A 67 9.55 -8.60 9.21
N LEU A 68 8.85 -9.58 9.77
CA LEU A 68 7.43 -9.82 9.47
C LEU A 68 6.56 -8.66 9.93
N ARG A 69 6.77 -8.14 11.14
CA ARG A 69 6.09 -6.95 11.67
C ARG A 69 6.30 -5.73 10.78
N LYS A 70 7.53 -5.44 10.36
CA LYS A 70 7.84 -4.36 9.42
C LYS A 70 7.17 -4.56 8.06
N ARG A 71 7.11 -5.79 7.55
CA ARG A 71 6.38 -6.10 6.30
C ARG A 71 4.89 -5.81 6.46
N GLN A 72 4.27 -6.25 7.54
CA GLN A 72 2.85 -6.01 7.78
C GLN A 72 2.54 -4.53 7.98
N TRP A 73 3.41 -3.79 8.65
CA TRP A 73 3.31 -2.35 8.75
C TRP A 73 3.34 -1.70 7.35
N ARG A 74 4.26 -2.11 6.46
CA ARG A 74 4.31 -1.65 5.06
C ARG A 74 3.02 -2.01 4.30
N ASN A 75 2.51 -3.23 4.50
CA ASN A 75 1.25 -3.65 3.90
C ASN A 75 0.09 -2.77 4.34
N ALA A 76 -0.01 -2.44 5.63
CA ALA A 76 -1.04 -1.56 6.16
C ALA A 76 -0.98 -0.15 5.53
N ILE A 77 0.21 0.45 5.45
CA ILE A 77 0.42 1.73 4.76
C ILE A 77 -0.02 1.63 3.28
N LEU A 78 0.35 0.56 2.58
CA LEU A 78 -0.05 0.38 1.18
C LEU A 78 -1.55 0.18 1.04
N MET A 79 -2.22 -0.55 1.93
CA MET A 79 -3.68 -0.72 1.90
C MET A 79 -4.40 0.62 2.03
N ILE A 80 -3.98 1.49 2.95
CA ILE A 80 -4.56 2.83 3.14
C ILE A 80 -4.27 3.71 1.92
N MET A 81 -3.02 3.73 1.46
CA MET A 81 -2.57 4.66 0.43
C MET A 81 -2.98 4.27 -0.99
N MET A 82 -3.22 3.00 -1.27
CA MET A 82 -3.68 2.54 -2.59
C MET A 82 -5.21 2.47 -2.67
N ALA A 83 -5.94 2.66 -1.58
CA ALA A 83 -7.39 2.70 -1.58
C ALA A 83 -7.93 4.04 -2.07
N GLN A 84 -9.08 4.01 -2.77
CA GLN A 84 -9.84 5.21 -3.10
C GLN A 84 -10.42 5.85 -1.81
N GLY A 85 -10.50 7.16 -1.75
CA GLY A 85 -10.96 7.92 -0.58
C GLY A 85 -9.83 8.70 0.08
N VAL A 86 -10.08 9.20 1.29
CA VAL A 86 -9.12 10.01 2.05
C VAL A 86 -8.32 9.10 3.00
N PRO A 87 -7.00 8.98 2.85
CA PRO A 87 -6.20 8.23 3.80
C PRO A 87 -6.05 9.00 5.12
N LEU A 88 -6.23 8.33 6.25
CA LEU A 88 -5.94 8.86 7.58
C LEU A 88 -4.90 7.97 8.26
N LEU A 89 -3.89 8.60 8.84
CA LEU A 89 -2.92 7.97 9.72
C LEU A 89 -2.97 8.65 11.08
N TRP A 90 -2.86 7.87 12.14
CA TRP A 90 -2.64 8.40 13.48
C TRP A 90 -1.22 8.97 13.57
N SER A 91 -1.05 10.13 14.25
CA SER A 91 0.25 10.80 14.36
C SER A 91 1.31 9.89 14.98
N GLY A 92 2.44 9.72 14.30
CA GLY A 92 3.53 8.83 14.70
C GLY A 92 3.51 7.46 14.02
N ASP A 93 2.39 7.04 13.43
CA ASP A 93 2.30 5.77 12.71
C ASP A 93 3.25 5.72 11.51
N GLU A 94 3.56 6.88 10.90
CA GLU A 94 4.47 7.01 9.76
C GLU A 94 5.92 6.62 10.08
N PHE A 95 6.29 6.57 11.36
CA PHE A 95 7.60 6.09 11.81
C PHE A 95 7.51 5.05 12.95
N GLY A 96 6.36 4.39 13.08
CA GLY A 96 6.19 3.25 13.97
C GLY A 96 6.17 3.63 15.46
N ASN A 97 5.51 4.75 15.82
CA ASN A 97 5.26 5.10 17.22
C ASN A 97 4.46 4.00 17.91
N SER A 98 4.79 3.72 19.17
CA SER A 98 4.14 2.71 20.01
C SER A 98 3.68 3.35 21.32
N GLN A 99 2.53 2.92 21.80
CA GLN A 99 1.99 3.23 23.12
C GLN A 99 2.17 2.05 24.08
N ALA A 100 3.16 1.18 23.81
CA ALA A 100 3.50 0.01 24.61
C ALA A 100 2.33 -0.96 24.85
N GLY A 101 1.41 -1.08 23.87
CA GLY A 101 0.22 -1.91 23.97
C GLY A 101 -0.93 -1.29 24.76
N ASN A 102 -0.82 -0.03 25.17
CA ASN A 102 -1.97 0.70 25.69
C ASN A 102 -2.87 1.12 24.53
N ASN A 103 -4.09 0.60 24.49
CA ASN A 103 -5.05 0.89 23.43
C ASN A 103 -6.10 1.94 23.81
N ASN A 104 -5.89 2.64 24.94
CA ASN A 104 -6.79 3.69 25.46
C ASN A 104 -6.01 4.76 26.24
N ALA A 105 -4.96 5.32 25.61
CA ALA A 105 -4.01 6.21 26.26
C ALA A 105 -4.54 7.64 26.58
N TYR A 106 -5.85 7.86 26.57
CA TYR A 106 -6.48 9.18 26.73
C TYR A 106 -6.10 9.93 28.03
N CYS A 107 -5.83 9.18 29.10
CA CYS A 107 -5.47 9.74 30.42
C CYS A 107 -3.93 9.77 30.65
N GLN A 108 -3.13 9.38 29.68
CA GLN A 108 -1.68 9.23 29.81
C GLN A 108 -0.95 10.51 29.37
N ASP A 109 -0.68 11.43 30.32
CA ASP A 109 0.19 12.60 30.08
C ASP A 109 1.66 12.25 30.41
N ASN A 110 2.17 11.20 29.74
CA ASN A 110 3.51 10.64 29.94
C ASN A 110 4.00 9.96 28.65
N PRO A 111 5.20 9.31 28.63
CA PRO A 111 5.74 8.65 27.44
C PRO A 111 4.85 7.60 26.76
N ILE A 112 3.83 7.06 27.43
CA ILE A 112 2.84 6.16 26.82
C ILE A 112 1.98 6.95 25.82
N GLY A 113 1.45 8.10 26.24
CA GLY A 113 0.59 8.95 25.40
C GLY A 113 1.36 9.89 24.47
N TRP A 114 2.63 10.18 24.77
CA TRP A 114 3.42 11.11 23.97
C TRP A 114 4.03 10.46 22.73
N ILE A 115 4.13 11.24 21.65
CA ILE A 115 4.89 10.80 20.46
C ILE A 115 6.38 10.83 20.78
N ASN A 116 7.04 9.70 20.62
CA ASN A 116 8.48 9.59 20.81
C ASN A 116 9.25 10.07 19.57
N TRP A 117 9.49 11.36 19.46
CA TRP A 117 10.24 11.96 18.34
C TRP A 117 11.67 11.45 18.19
N LYS A 118 12.27 10.86 19.24
CA LYS A 118 13.59 10.22 19.14
C LYS A 118 13.54 8.94 18.31
N SER A 119 12.40 8.26 18.29
CA SER A 119 12.21 7.03 17.50
C SER A 119 12.17 7.30 15.99
N GLU A 120 11.84 8.52 15.56
CA GLU A 120 11.89 8.92 14.15
C GLU A 120 13.28 8.66 13.52
N ARG A 121 14.37 8.91 14.27
CA ARG A 121 15.73 8.69 13.78
C ARG A 121 16.05 7.20 13.65
N SER A 122 15.59 6.38 14.57
CA SER A 122 15.81 4.91 14.55
C SER A 122 14.93 4.19 13.54
N HIS A 123 13.79 4.79 13.16
CA HIS A 123 12.82 4.26 12.19
C HIS A 123 12.75 5.12 10.91
N ARG A 124 13.87 5.75 10.56
CA ARG A 124 13.98 6.59 9.35
C ARG A 124 13.61 5.83 8.07
N ASP A 125 13.88 4.54 8.02
CA ASP A 125 13.50 3.66 6.91
C ASP A 125 11.98 3.57 6.74
N GLN A 126 11.21 3.50 7.82
CA GLN A 126 9.75 3.48 7.79
C GLN A 126 9.20 4.85 7.34
N LYS A 127 9.69 5.93 7.92
CA LYS A 127 9.30 7.28 7.51
C LYS A 127 9.56 7.55 6.04
N LEU A 128 10.76 7.19 5.55
CA LEU A 128 11.11 7.35 4.14
C LEU A 128 10.21 6.50 3.23
N PHE A 129 9.88 5.28 3.64
CA PHE A 129 8.93 4.45 2.91
C PHE A 129 7.57 5.13 2.82
N PHE A 130 7.03 5.60 3.94
CA PHE A 130 5.75 6.33 3.97
C PHE A 130 5.77 7.56 3.07
N GLU A 131 6.79 8.42 3.16
CA GLU A 131 6.93 9.63 2.34
C GLU A 131 6.97 9.29 0.83
N ASN A 132 7.66 8.22 0.45
CA ASN A 132 7.72 7.75 -0.93
C ASN A 132 6.37 7.21 -1.42
N VAL A 133 5.65 6.45 -0.60
CA VAL A 133 4.31 5.95 -0.93
C VAL A 133 3.30 7.10 -1.04
N ALA A 134 3.36 8.07 -0.14
CA ALA A 134 2.51 9.26 -0.20
C ALA A 134 2.79 10.10 -1.46
N ARG A 135 4.06 10.21 -1.86
CA ARG A 135 4.45 10.85 -3.13
C ARG A 135 3.92 10.06 -4.31
N PHE A 136 4.09 8.74 -4.34
CA PHE A 136 3.54 7.87 -5.39
C PHE A 136 2.04 8.09 -5.57
N ARG A 137 1.27 8.13 -4.47
CA ARG A 137 -0.18 8.42 -4.52
C ARG A 137 -0.49 9.77 -5.16
N ARG A 138 0.28 10.83 -4.84
CA ARG A 138 0.10 12.17 -5.44
C ARG A 138 0.43 12.19 -6.93
N GLU A 139 1.44 11.42 -7.35
CA GLU A 139 1.85 11.29 -8.75
C GLU A 139 0.91 10.40 -9.57
N HIS A 140 -0.01 9.68 -8.92
CA HIS A 140 -1.01 8.82 -9.57
C HIS A 140 -2.43 9.20 -9.12
N PRO A 141 -3.00 10.32 -9.63
CA PRO A 141 -4.29 10.86 -9.18
C PRO A 141 -5.46 9.91 -9.36
N ILE A 142 -5.34 8.88 -10.20
CA ILE A 142 -6.35 7.83 -10.35
C ILE A 142 -6.67 7.13 -9.01
N LEU A 143 -5.70 7.00 -8.10
CA LEU A 143 -5.88 6.44 -6.76
C LEU A 143 -6.70 7.34 -5.84
N ALA A 144 -6.75 8.64 -6.14
CA ALA A 144 -7.49 9.65 -5.39
C ALA A 144 -8.68 10.22 -6.18
N ASN A 145 -9.15 9.49 -7.19
CA ASN A 145 -10.27 9.93 -8.03
C ASN A 145 -11.49 10.26 -7.16
N PRO A 146 -12.07 11.49 -7.23
CA PRO A 146 -13.18 11.91 -6.37
C PRO A 146 -14.50 11.21 -6.70
N MET A 147 -14.63 10.69 -7.94
CA MET A 147 -15.84 9.99 -8.37
C MET A 147 -15.69 8.48 -8.14
N PRO A 148 -16.79 7.79 -7.77
CA PRO A 148 -16.79 6.33 -7.65
C PRO A 148 -16.38 5.68 -8.97
N PHE A 149 -15.62 4.61 -8.90
CA PHE A 149 -15.33 3.76 -10.06
C PHE A 149 -16.60 3.05 -10.54
N GLN A 150 -16.76 2.95 -11.86
CA GLN A 150 -17.92 2.35 -12.50
C GLN A 150 -17.69 0.90 -12.91
N PHE A 151 -16.43 0.43 -12.84
CA PHE A 151 -16.03 -0.93 -13.23
C PHE A 151 -16.36 -1.29 -14.69
N CYS A 152 -16.41 -0.29 -15.56
CA CYS A 152 -16.71 -0.45 -16.97
C CYS A 152 -15.91 0.53 -17.84
N ASP A 153 -15.80 0.20 -19.13
CA ASP A 153 -15.11 1.04 -20.12
C ASP A 153 -16.04 2.06 -20.74
N TYR A 154 -16.42 3.10 -19.96
CA TYR A 154 -17.34 4.17 -20.43
C TYR A 154 -16.67 5.21 -21.33
N LYS A 155 -15.34 5.14 -21.53
CA LYS A 155 -14.60 6.02 -22.45
C LYS A 155 -14.14 5.29 -23.73
N ALA A 156 -14.48 4.02 -23.91
CA ALA A 156 -14.06 3.16 -25.02
C ALA A 156 -12.52 3.12 -25.20
N LEU A 157 -11.79 2.92 -24.10
CA LEU A 157 -10.33 2.90 -24.05
C LEU A 157 -9.74 1.48 -24.11
N GLY A 158 -10.61 0.44 -24.10
CA GLY A 158 -10.22 -0.96 -24.08
C GLY A 158 -9.95 -1.53 -22.69
N CYS A 159 -10.18 -0.75 -21.62
CA CYS A 159 -10.09 -1.20 -20.23
C CYS A 159 -11.10 -0.44 -19.35
N PRO A 160 -11.65 -1.08 -18.30
CA PRO A 160 -12.42 -0.40 -17.26
C PRO A 160 -11.56 0.61 -16.49
N ASP A 161 -12.23 1.55 -15.82
CA ASP A 161 -11.56 2.50 -14.90
C ASP A 161 -10.89 1.79 -13.71
N LEU A 162 -11.52 0.71 -13.21
CA LEU A 162 -10.96 -0.22 -12.22
C LEU A 162 -11.36 -1.64 -12.60
N SER A 163 -10.40 -2.56 -12.54
CA SER A 163 -10.65 -3.98 -12.77
C SER A 163 -9.89 -4.86 -11.78
N PHE A 164 -10.37 -6.10 -11.64
CA PHE A 164 -9.84 -7.09 -10.72
C PHE A 164 -9.32 -8.31 -11.46
N HIS A 165 -8.22 -8.88 -10.94
CA HIS A 165 -7.50 -9.98 -11.58
C HIS A 165 -7.13 -11.03 -10.54
N GLY A 166 -7.31 -12.30 -10.90
CA GLY A 166 -6.83 -13.45 -10.15
C GLY A 166 -5.62 -14.10 -10.82
N GLU A 167 -5.59 -15.45 -10.85
CA GLU A 167 -4.61 -16.22 -11.62
C GLU A 167 -4.73 -15.94 -13.12
N ASN A 168 -5.94 -15.59 -13.58
CA ASN A 168 -6.22 -15.17 -14.93
C ASN A 168 -6.60 -13.69 -14.97
N ALA A 169 -6.12 -12.99 -16.00
CA ALA A 169 -6.49 -11.59 -16.21
C ALA A 169 -8.01 -11.44 -16.42
N TRP A 170 -8.59 -10.38 -15.88
CA TRP A 170 -10.02 -10.03 -15.99
C TRP A 170 -10.98 -11.04 -15.34
N MET A 171 -10.45 -11.96 -14.53
CA MET A 171 -11.24 -12.98 -13.84
C MET A 171 -10.88 -13.00 -12.35
N ILE A 172 -11.91 -12.87 -11.51
CA ILE A 172 -11.84 -13.22 -10.10
C ILE A 172 -12.66 -14.49 -9.92
N ARG A 173 -12.11 -15.49 -9.22
CA ARG A 173 -12.92 -16.63 -8.79
C ARG A 173 -13.61 -16.28 -7.47
N PRO A 174 -14.95 -16.11 -7.44
CA PRO A 174 -15.68 -15.81 -6.21
C PRO A 174 -15.69 -16.97 -5.19
N GLN A 175 -15.35 -18.17 -5.64
CA GLN A 175 -15.42 -19.38 -4.83
C GLN A 175 -14.00 -19.89 -4.55
N GLY A 176 -13.65 -19.93 -3.27
CA GLY A 176 -12.42 -20.57 -2.83
C GLY A 176 -11.50 -19.76 -1.96
N GLY A 177 -11.99 -18.74 -1.23
CA GLY A 177 -11.19 -18.07 -0.18
C GLY A 177 -9.87 -17.47 -0.71
N GLY A 178 -9.87 -16.95 -1.92
CA GLY A 178 -8.68 -16.38 -2.56
C GLY A 178 -8.13 -15.24 -1.71
N LEU A 179 -7.00 -15.51 -1.04
CA LEU A 179 -6.27 -14.51 -0.27
C LEU A 179 -5.33 -13.67 -1.15
N ALA A 180 -5.52 -13.69 -2.47
CA ALA A 180 -4.73 -12.91 -3.41
C ALA A 180 -5.62 -12.21 -4.44
N LEU A 181 -5.26 -10.98 -4.78
CA LEU A 181 -6.04 -10.10 -5.64
C LEU A 181 -5.13 -9.13 -6.38
N GLY A 182 -5.32 -8.99 -7.69
CA GLY A 182 -4.78 -7.90 -8.49
C GLY A 182 -5.84 -6.83 -8.75
N MET A 183 -5.49 -5.56 -8.57
CA MET A 183 -6.34 -4.41 -8.88
C MET A 183 -5.64 -3.53 -9.90
N LEU A 184 -6.26 -3.31 -11.06
CA LEU A 184 -5.77 -2.42 -12.10
C LEU A 184 -6.59 -1.14 -12.12
N TYR A 185 -5.96 -0.03 -11.82
CA TYR A 185 -6.48 1.33 -11.98
C TYR A 185 -6.01 1.89 -13.32
N CYS A 186 -6.93 2.13 -14.24
CA CYS A 186 -6.60 2.68 -15.55
C CYS A 186 -6.40 4.20 -15.46
N GLY A 187 -5.15 4.66 -15.60
CA GLY A 187 -4.77 6.07 -15.43
C GLY A 187 -5.45 7.03 -16.37
N ALA A 188 -5.93 6.57 -17.53
CA ALA A 188 -6.66 7.37 -18.51
C ALA A 188 -8.04 7.86 -17.99
N TYR A 189 -8.53 7.30 -16.89
CA TYR A 189 -9.75 7.76 -16.20
C TYR A 189 -9.46 8.77 -15.09
N SER A 190 -8.19 9.11 -14.84
CA SER A 190 -7.83 10.16 -13.89
C SER A 190 -8.49 11.49 -14.27
N VAL A 191 -8.83 12.28 -13.25
CA VAL A 191 -9.33 13.65 -13.43
C VAL A 191 -8.22 14.58 -13.92
N ASP A 192 -6.96 14.25 -13.65
CA ASP A 192 -5.80 15.00 -14.12
C ASP A 192 -5.20 14.32 -15.36
N ALA A 193 -5.42 14.94 -16.53
CA ALA A 193 -4.93 14.43 -17.80
C ALA A 193 -3.39 14.42 -17.94
N ALA A 194 -2.65 15.12 -17.07
CA ALA A 194 -1.18 15.12 -17.08
C ALA A 194 -0.59 13.79 -16.56
N TYR A 195 -1.34 13.08 -15.71
CA TYR A 195 -0.91 11.86 -15.03
C TYR A 195 -1.78 10.68 -15.42
N GLN A 196 -1.39 9.96 -16.48
CA GLN A 196 -2.16 8.86 -17.05
C GLN A 196 -1.46 7.50 -16.94
N GLU A 197 -0.55 7.35 -15.98
CA GLU A 197 0.04 6.04 -15.73
C GLU A 197 -0.99 5.10 -15.11
N ASP A 198 -1.06 3.87 -15.62
CA ASP A 198 -1.88 2.84 -15.00
C ASP A 198 -1.18 2.36 -13.72
N VAL A 199 -1.96 2.01 -12.70
CA VAL A 199 -1.44 1.45 -11.46
C VAL A 199 -1.99 0.06 -11.26
N TYR A 200 -1.12 -0.92 -11.07
CA TYR A 200 -1.50 -2.27 -10.69
C TYR A 200 -1.04 -2.58 -9.28
N VAL A 201 -1.97 -2.93 -8.41
CA VAL A 201 -1.69 -3.32 -7.03
C VAL A 201 -1.99 -4.80 -6.87
N ALA A 202 -0.97 -5.57 -6.56
CA ALA A 202 -1.04 -7.01 -6.37
C ALA A 202 -0.94 -7.34 -4.88
N TYR A 203 -1.98 -7.97 -4.34
CA TYR A 203 -2.10 -8.35 -2.92
C TYR A 203 -1.97 -9.86 -2.79
N ASN A 204 -1.16 -10.32 -1.85
CA ASN A 204 -1.14 -11.68 -1.35
C ASN A 204 -1.21 -11.69 0.17
N PHE A 205 -2.36 -12.03 0.71
CA PHE A 205 -2.60 -12.15 2.16
C PHE A 205 -2.38 -13.58 2.69
N SER A 206 -2.05 -14.53 1.81
CA SER A 206 -1.81 -15.92 2.20
C SER A 206 -0.42 -16.14 2.80
N ALA A 207 -0.25 -17.25 3.49
CA ALA A 207 1.04 -17.72 4.01
C ALA A 207 1.89 -18.46 2.95
N SER A 208 1.44 -18.55 1.71
CA SER A 208 2.14 -19.20 0.60
C SER A 208 2.41 -18.22 -0.55
N GLU A 209 3.36 -18.56 -1.40
CA GLU A 209 3.60 -17.85 -2.63
C GLU A 209 2.39 -18.00 -3.57
N THR A 210 2.04 -16.94 -4.28
CA THR A 210 0.90 -16.88 -5.20
C THR A 210 1.29 -16.20 -6.50
N VAL A 211 0.71 -16.67 -7.60
CA VAL A 211 0.86 -16.06 -8.92
C VAL A 211 -0.43 -15.35 -9.29
N LEU A 212 -0.32 -14.08 -9.68
CA LEU A 212 -1.42 -13.31 -10.24
C LEU A 212 -1.15 -12.96 -11.70
N ALA A 213 -2.21 -12.87 -12.50
CA ALA A 213 -2.10 -12.37 -13.84
C ALA A 213 -1.74 -10.88 -13.84
N LEU A 214 -0.78 -10.51 -14.69
CA LEU A 214 -0.39 -9.12 -14.96
C LEU A 214 -0.87 -8.76 -16.37
N PRO A 215 -2.01 -8.03 -16.50
CA PRO A 215 -2.58 -7.70 -17.80
C PRO A 215 -1.67 -6.77 -18.59
N GLY A 216 -1.77 -6.84 -19.93
CA GLY A 216 -1.02 -5.94 -20.80
C GLY A 216 -1.49 -4.48 -20.69
N VAL A 217 -0.54 -3.56 -20.78
CA VAL A 217 -0.79 -2.09 -20.76
C VAL A 217 -0.75 -1.46 -22.16
N GLY A 218 -0.86 -2.27 -23.20
CA GLY A 218 -0.81 -1.85 -24.60
C GLY A 218 0.63 -1.73 -25.15
N LYS A 219 0.75 -1.59 -26.49
CA LYS A 219 2.02 -1.71 -27.20
C LYS A 219 3.09 -0.66 -26.89
N THR A 220 2.70 0.47 -26.32
CA THR A 220 3.59 1.63 -26.07
C THR A 220 3.97 1.79 -24.62
N ARG A 221 3.46 0.95 -23.73
CA ARG A 221 3.71 0.96 -22.29
C ARG A 221 4.31 -0.36 -21.83
N GLN A 222 4.88 -0.34 -20.63
CA GLN A 222 5.44 -1.50 -19.96
C GLN A 222 5.24 -1.37 -18.45
N TRP A 223 5.10 -2.50 -17.76
CA TRP A 223 5.01 -2.54 -16.32
C TRP A 223 6.38 -2.31 -15.67
N TYR A 224 6.38 -1.47 -14.63
CA TYR A 224 7.52 -1.22 -13.78
C TYR A 224 7.15 -1.46 -12.32
N LEU A 225 7.83 -2.40 -11.67
CA LEU A 225 7.70 -2.60 -10.22
C LEU A 225 8.32 -1.40 -9.50
N GLN A 226 7.50 -0.70 -8.73
CA GLN A 226 7.90 0.47 -7.95
C GLN A 226 8.01 0.16 -6.47
N ILE A 227 7.09 -0.68 -5.94
CA ILE A 227 7.01 -0.99 -4.52
C ILE A 227 6.90 -2.50 -4.33
N ASP A 228 7.71 -3.05 -3.42
CA ASP A 228 7.65 -4.44 -2.97
C ASP A 228 7.75 -4.48 -1.43
N SER A 229 6.62 -4.74 -0.76
CA SER A 229 6.58 -4.78 0.70
C SER A 229 7.42 -5.89 1.32
N SER A 230 7.78 -6.92 0.55
CA SER A 230 8.63 -8.03 0.99
C SER A 230 10.13 -7.72 0.96
N ASP A 231 10.55 -6.70 0.24
CA ASP A 231 11.95 -6.28 0.22
C ASP A 231 12.28 -5.49 1.50
N ASP A 232 13.12 -6.07 2.35
CA ASP A 232 13.49 -5.44 3.62
C ASP A 232 14.52 -4.31 3.47
N LYS A 233 15.20 -4.22 2.33
CA LYS A 233 16.26 -3.23 2.10
C LYS A 233 15.77 -2.04 1.28
N THR A 234 15.05 -2.33 0.20
CA THR A 234 14.58 -1.34 -0.75
C THR A 234 13.10 -1.55 -1.10
N PRO A 235 12.18 -1.44 -0.12
CA PRO A 235 10.77 -1.70 -0.35
C PRO A 235 10.12 -0.71 -1.32
N TYR A 236 10.71 0.48 -1.49
CA TYR A 236 10.40 1.43 -2.55
C TYR A 236 11.63 1.58 -3.45
N LEU A 237 11.48 1.27 -4.74
CA LEU A 237 12.56 1.28 -5.70
C LEU A 237 12.75 2.69 -6.28
N ALA A 238 13.92 3.29 -6.02
CA ALA A 238 14.29 4.58 -6.64
C ALA A 238 14.38 4.45 -8.17
N GLU A 239 14.88 3.30 -8.64
CA GLU A 239 14.89 2.90 -10.04
C GLU A 239 13.94 1.72 -10.22
N PRO A 240 12.74 1.95 -10.77
CA PRO A 240 11.74 0.89 -10.96
C PRO A 240 12.23 -0.22 -11.88
N LYS A 241 11.90 -1.46 -11.53
CA LYS A 241 12.29 -2.64 -12.31
C LYS A 241 11.25 -2.98 -13.35
N VAL A 242 11.68 -3.21 -14.57
CA VAL A 242 10.81 -3.70 -15.65
C VAL A 242 10.25 -5.07 -15.27
N CYS A 243 8.94 -5.24 -15.44
CA CYS A 243 8.25 -6.51 -15.33
C CYS A 243 7.70 -6.93 -16.69
N ALA A 244 7.92 -8.20 -17.05
CA ALA A 244 7.26 -8.76 -18.21
C ALA A 244 5.75 -8.89 -17.99
N GLU A 245 4.99 -8.72 -19.05
CA GLU A 245 3.54 -9.00 -19.03
C GLU A 245 3.28 -10.51 -18.83
N GLY A 246 2.08 -10.83 -18.42
CA GLY A 246 1.60 -12.19 -18.23
C GLY A 246 1.34 -12.50 -16.75
N ASN A 247 2.37 -12.67 -15.95
CA ASN A 247 2.21 -13.06 -14.55
C ASN A 247 3.18 -12.33 -13.62
N ILE A 248 2.74 -12.13 -12.38
CA ILE A 248 3.56 -11.66 -11.28
C ILE A 248 3.48 -12.64 -10.12
N THR A 249 4.63 -13.08 -9.62
CA THR A 249 4.73 -13.94 -8.43
C THR A 249 4.85 -13.08 -7.19
N LEU A 250 4.06 -13.36 -6.16
CA LEU A 250 4.08 -12.65 -4.88
C LEU A 250 4.47 -13.59 -3.75
N PRO A 251 5.51 -13.27 -2.98
CA PRO A 251 5.80 -13.96 -1.73
C PRO A 251 4.63 -13.91 -0.74
N PRO A 252 4.64 -14.76 0.32
CA PRO A 252 3.64 -14.69 1.38
C PRO A 252 3.52 -13.31 2.00
N HIS A 253 2.30 -12.90 2.33
CA HIS A 253 2.00 -11.64 3.02
C HIS A 253 2.66 -10.42 2.36
N THR A 254 2.50 -10.29 1.04
CA THR A 254 3.18 -9.25 0.23
C THR A 254 2.19 -8.43 -0.57
N ILE A 255 2.47 -7.13 -0.66
CA ILE A 255 1.83 -6.22 -1.61
C ILE A 255 2.91 -5.69 -2.55
N ARG A 256 2.66 -5.77 -3.86
CA ARG A 256 3.48 -5.15 -4.91
C ARG A 256 2.69 -4.10 -5.65
N VAL A 257 3.33 -2.97 -5.95
CA VAL A 257 2.72 -1.89 -6.72
C VAL A 257 3.55 -1.63 -7.97
N LEU A 258 2.88 -1.68 -9.12
CA LEU A 258 3.48 -1.45 -10.43
C LEU A 258 2.84 -0.24 -11.10
N ALA A 259 3.64 0.49 -11.88
CA ALA A 259 3.18 1.57 -12.74
C ALA A 259 3.35 1.20 -14.22
N GLY A 260 2.32 1.45 -15.02
CA GLY A 260 2.32 1.25 -16.47
C GLY A 260 2.85 2.48 -17.19
N ARG A 261 4.15 2.51 -17.50
CA ARG A 261 4.84 3.67 -18.08
C ARG A 261 5.13 3.51 -19.55
N LYS A 262 5.24 4.63 -20.27
CA LYS A 262 5.67 4.65 -21.66
C LYS A 262 7.10 4.10 -21.78
N VAL A 263 7.31 3.22 -22.74
CA VAL A 263 8.64 2.73 -23.07
C VAL A 263 9.48 3.88 -23.63
N PRO A 264 10.69 4.14 -23.11
CA PRO A 264 11.57 5.15 -23.66
C PRO A 264 11.85 4.88 -25.15
N GLN A 265 11.49 5.80 -26.02
CA GLN A 265 11.89 5.69 -27.43
C GLN A 265 13.39 5.94 -27.51
N HIS A 266 14.17 4.93 -27.79
CA HIS A 266 15.57 5.12 -28.18
C HIS A 266 15.58 6.00 -29.43
N LYS A 267 16.03 7.26 -29.32
CA LYS A 267 16.32 8.09 -30.50
C LYS A 267 17.33 7.32 -31.34
N LYS A 268 16.90 6.78 -32.48
CA LYS A 268 17.82 6.24 -33.50
C LYS A 268 18.81 7.35 -33.80
N ARG A 269 20.06 7.17 -33.40
CA ARG A 269 21.17 8.03 -33.75
C ARG A 269 21.24 8.00 -35.27
N LYS A 270 20.82 9.07 -35.97
CA LYS A 270 21.06 9.24 -37.39
C LYS A 270 22.57 9.24 -37.57
N GLU A 271 23.13 8.12 -38.02
CA GLU A 271 24.44 8.08 -38.61
C GLU A 271 24.43 9.03 -39.81
N ARG A 272 24.94 10.21 -39.64
CA ARG A 272 25.30 11.08 -40.77
C ARG A 272 26.46 10.36 -41.45
N GLY A 273 26.17 9.59 -42.50
CA GLY A 273 27.15 9.13 -43.41
C GLY A 273 27.88 10.30 -44.03
N SER A 274 29.10 10.49 -43.61
CA SER A 274 30.09 11.33 -44.29
C SER A 274 30.37 10.69 -45.63
N LYS A 275 29.69 11.11 -46.68
CA LYS A 275 30.19 10.89 -48.03
C LYS A 275 31.29 11.93 -48.29
N ALA A 276 32.53 11.57 -48.04
CA ALA A 276 33.66 12.21 -48.69
C ALA A 276 33.58 11.86 -50.16
N GLY A 277 33.30 12.83 -50.98
CA GLY A 277 33.46 12.78 -52.44
C GLY A 277 34.84 13.27 -52.81
N ILE A 278 35.45 12.52 -53.64
CA ILE A 278 36.65 12.82 -54.41
C ILE A 278 36.38 13.97 -55.37
#